data_50031cfd2b737d8aa0013f0626096dcb
#
_entry.id   50031cfd2b737d8aa0013f0626096dcb
#
_cell.length_a   1.000
_cell.length_b   1.000
_cell.length_c   1.000
_cell.angle_alpha   90.00
_cell.angle_beta   90.00
_cell.angle_gamma   90.00
#
_symmetry.space_group_name_H-M   'P 1'
#
loop_
_entity.id
_entity.type
_entity.pdbx_description
1 polymer ?
#
loop_
_entity_poly.entity_id
_entity_poly.type
_entity_poly.pdbx_seq_one_letter_code
_entity_poly.pdbx_strand_id
1 'polypeptide(L)'
;MDEEKRDKMAFWIIAVLGAIYVLYGIPGAVLAQEKYPTKPINFIIGYPAGGATDVCARPLVAAAGKTLGQPIVVVNKPGGASAVAVATLKTEKPDGYTIGILPSGAVLSQHMRKVPYDSANDFTAVMQYAIYLYGLVVRSDAPWNTFKEFIDYAKANPGKIRYSTAGPGTPQHLVMERLALKEKIKWTHIPFEGGAPAVAALLGNHVEAASQTTEWKTHVEGGRLKLLAVYGEKRMIDFPNVPTLLELGYGITAPSLISIIGPKGLSPQVVEALHGAFKAAMEDPDFIKVGRQMDQPSFYRGPQDLAKYLVTMNEEVGTLIRSLGLRKE
;
A
#
# COMPACT_ATOMS: atom_id res chain seq x y z
N MET A 1 85.13 1.05 -12.12
CA MET A 1 83.86 1.66 -11.69
C MET A 1 83.80 1.43 -10.19
N ASP A 2 83.77 2.49 -9.41
CA ASP A 2 83.89 2.55 -7.96
C ASP A 2 82.70 1.77 -7.33
N GLU A 3 82.94 0.99 -6.31
CA GLU A 3 81.90 0.15 -5.66
C GLU A 3 80.71 0.97 -5.17
N GLU A 4 81.00 2.18 -4.70
CA GLU A 4 80.00 3.18 -4.25
C GLU A 4 79.05 3.65 -5.36
N LYS A 5 79.54 3.76 -6.59
CA LYS A 5 78.71 4.15 -7.75
C LYS A 5 77.79 3.00 -8.21
N ARG A 6 78.26 1.77 -8.05
CA ARG A 6 77.50 0.56 -8.39
C ARG A 6 76.35 0.36 -7.46
N ASP A 7 76.53 0.59 -6.16
CA ASP A 7 75.48 0.43 -5.15
C ASP A 7 74.41 1.55 -5.24
N LYS A 8 74.83 2.77 -5.52
CA LYS A 8 73.88 3.87 -5.77
C LYS A 8 73.06 3.63 -7.05
N MET A 9 73.64 3.09 -8.10
CA MET A 9 72.95 2.77 -9.34
C MET A 9 71.93 1.61 -9.14
N ALA A 10 72.31 0.57 -8.36
CA ALA A 10 71.42 -0.51 -8.02
C ALA A 10 70.23 -0.04 -7.18
N PHE A 11 70.47 0.85 -6.19
CA PHE A 11 69.41 1.45 -5.38
C PHE A 11 68.38 2.23 -6.23
N TRP A 12 68.85 3.06 -7.19
CA TRP A 12 67.97 3.80 -8.07
C TRP A 12 67.22 2.93 -9.06
N ILE A 13 67.77 1.83 -9.52
CA ILE A 13 67.09 0.86 -10.40
C ILE A 13 65.96 0.14 -9.61
N ILE A 14 66.22 -0.26 -8.37
CA ILE A 14 65.20 -0.91 -7.52
C ILE A 14 64.06 0.10 -7.17
N ALA A 15 64.42 1.36 -6.87
CA ALA A 15 63.46 2.39 -6.56
C ALA A 15 62.55 2.75 -7.79
N VAL A 16 63.11 2.78 -8.98
CA VAL A 16 62.36 3.03 -10.23
C VAL A 16 61.47 1.83 -10.59
N LEU A 17 61.95 0.60 -10.45
CA LEU A 17 61.19 -0.60 -10.66
C LEU A 17 60.07 -0.75 -9.62
N GLY A 18 60.31 -0.38 -8.37
CA GLY A 18 59.29 -0.32 -7.33
C GLY A 18 58.19 0.73 -7.62
N ALA A 19 58.59 1.91 -8.09
CA ALA A 19 57.64 2.97 -8.47
C ALA A 19 56.78 2.58 -9.70
N ILE A 20 57.39 1.89 -10.67
CA ILE A 20 56.67 1.33 -11.84
C ILE A 20 55.68 0.25 -11.42
N TYR A 21 56.03 -0.62 -10.46
CA TYR A 21 55.16 -1.66 -9.93
C TYR A 21 53.98 -1.06 -9.15
N VAL A 22 54.17 0.06 -8.43
CA VAL A 22 53.05 0.76 -7.77
C VAL A 22 52.15 1.48 -8.75
N LEU A 23 52.68 1.99 -9.88
CA LEU A 23 51.91 2.69 -10.91
C LEU A 23 51.12 1.76 -11.87
N TYR A 24 51.61 0.53 -12.09
CA TYR A 24 50.99 -0.42 -13.02
C TYR A 24 50.46 -1.71 -12.37
N GLY A 25 50.70 -1.90 -11.07
CA GLY A 25 50.53 -3.19 -10.40
C GLY A 25 49.25 -3.39 -9.61
N ILE A 26 48.29 -2.47 -9.64
CA ILE A 26 46.97 -2.71 -9.05
C ILE A 26 45.98 -2.71 -10.23
N PRO A 27 45.63 -3.87 -10.82
CA PRO A 27 44.37 -3.92 -11.52
C PRO A 27 43.34 -3.55 -10.47
N GLY A 28 42.75 -2.35 -10.59
CA GLY A 28 41.57 -1.99 -9.80
C GLY A 28 40.63 -3.17 -9.96
N ALA A 29 40.45 -3.93 -8.90
CA ALA A 29 39.34 -4.85 -8.84
C ALA A 29 38.11 -3.96 -8.95
N VAL A 30 37.64 -3.75 -10.18
CA VAL A 30 36.26 -3.34 -10.44
C VAL A 30 35.48 -4.48 -9.81
N LEU A 31 35.10 -4.27 -8.54
CA LEU A 31 34.09 -5.11 -7.93
C LEU A 31 32.91 -5.07 -8.90
N ALA A 32 32.78 -6.09 -9.73
CA ALA A 32 31.64 -6.28 -10.57
C ALA A 32 30.47 -6.21 -9.62
N GLN A 33 29.75 -5.09 -9.65
CA GLN A 33 28.61 -4.85 -8.80
C GLN A 33 27.62 -5.96 -9.11
N GLU A 34 27.39 -6.86 -8.15
CA GLU A 34 26.49 -8.00 -8.36
C GLU A 34 25.18 -7.46 -8.90
N LYS A 35 24.77 -7.97 -10.06
CA LYS A 35 23.58 -7.49 -10.77
C LYS A 35 22.36 -7.86 -9.94
N TYR A 36 21.82 -6.90 -9.19
CA TYR A 36 20.56 -7.06 -8.46
C TYR A 36 19.37 -7.11 -9.44
N PRO A 37 18.42 -8.06 -9.26
CA PRO A 37 18.41 -9.20 -8.33
C PRO A 37 19.07 -10.46 -8.91
N THR A 38 19.65 -11.33 -8.06
CA THR A 38 20.25 -12.62 -8.42
C THR A 38 19.43 -13.83 -7.96
N LYS A 39 18.38 -13.59 -7.15
CA LYS A 39 17.48 -14.62 -6.59
C LYS A 39 16.05 -14.08 -6.49
N PRO A 40 15.05 -14.95 -6.26
CA PRO A 40 13.67 -14.53 -6.08
C PRO A 40 13.47 -13.47 -5.00
N ILE A 41 12.49 -12.58 -5.23
CA ILE A 41 12.10 -11.50 -4.31
C ILE A 41 10.76 -11.88 -3.64
N ASN A 42 10.64 -11.72 -2.33
CA ASN A 42 9.38 -11.85 -1.60
C ASN A 42 8.61 -10.53 -1.64
N PHE A 43 7.33 -10.58 -1.98
CA PHE A 43 6.43 -9.43 -2.01
C PHE A 43 5.31 -9.62 -0.99
N ILE A 44 5.38 -8.90 0.14
CA ILE A 44 4.43 -9.06 1.24
C ILE A 44 3.17 -8.23 0.99
N ILE A 45 2.00 -8.89 1.05
CA ILE A 45 0.68 -8.27 0.99
C ILE A 45 -0.04 -8.47 2.32
N GLY A 46 -0.47 -7.38 2.95
CA GLY A 46 -1.09 -7.39 4.28
C GLY A 46 -2.59 -7.70 4.29
N TYR A 47 -3.11 -8.32 3.22
CA TYR A 47 -4.51 -8.74 3.08
C TYR A 47 -4.59 -10.18 2.58
N PRO A 48 -5.73 -10.87 2.80
CA PRO A 48 -5.93 -12.25 2.34
C PRO A 48 -5.78 -12.38 0.83
N ALA A 49 -5.36 -13.56 0.38
CA ALA A 49 -5.39 -13.94 -1.03
C ALA A 49 -6.82 -13.85 -1.59
N GLY A 50 -6.95 -13.37 -2.83
CA GLY A 50 -8.24 -13.16 -3.50
C GLY A 50 -8.96 -11.87 -3.13
N GLY A 51 -8.47 -11.08 -2.18
CA GLY A 51 -8.95 -9.72 -1.93
C GLY A 51 -8.49 -8.73 -3.01
N ALA A 52 -9.14 -7.54 -3.11
CA ALA A 52 -8.86 -6.56 -4.16
C ALA A 52 -7.36 -6.21 -4.27
N THR A 53 -6.68 -5.98 -3.15
CA THR A 53 -5.25 -5.66 -3.12
C THR A 53 -4.39 -6.80 -3.69
N ASP A 54 -4.71 -8.06 -3.35
CA ASP A 54 -3.99 -9.24 -3.82
C ASP A 54 -4.22 -9.46 -5.32
N VAL A 55 -5.48 -9.43 -5.75
CA VAL A 55 -5.87 -9.65 -7.16
C VAL A 55 -5.23 -8.61 -8.07
N CYS A 56 -5.22 -7.31 -7.68
CA CYS A 56 -4.64 -6.24 -8.48
C CYS A 56 -3.10 -6.23 -8.45
N ALA A 57 -2.47 -6.65 -7.35
CA ALA A 57 -1.01 -6.66 -7.25
C ALA A 57 -0.36 -7.79 -8.05
N ARG A 58 -1.01 -8.95 -8.21
CA ARG A 58 -0.40 -10.12 -8.86
C ARG A 58 0.06 -9.89 -10.29
N PRO A 59 -0.74 -9.31 -11.21
CA PRO A 59 -0.25 -9.02 -12.56
C PRO A 59 0.90 -7.99 -12.57
N LEU A 60 0.85 -6.95 -11.72
CA LEU A 60 1.93 -5.99 -11.56
C LEU A 60 3.24 -6.68 -11.13
N VAL A 61 3.15 -7.53 -10.12
CA VAL A 61 4.29 -8.31 -9.57
C VAL A 61 4.85 -9.26 -10.63
N ALA A 62 3.99 -9.96 -11.38
CA ALA A 62 4.40 -10.86 -12.44
C ALA A 62 5.16 -10.13 -13.57
N ALA A 63 4.64 -8.98 -14.01
CA ALA A 63 5.27 -8.16 -15.04
C ALA A 63 6.61 -7.57 -14.56
N ALA A 64 6.68 -7.07 -13.33
CA ALA A 64 7.93 -6.57 -12.74
C ALA A 64 9.00 -7.68 -12.62
N GLY A 65 8.60 -8.90 -12.27
CA GLY A 65 9.48 -10.06 -12.21
C GLY A 65 10.11 -10.39 -13.57
N LYS A 66 9.34 -10.30 -14.67
CA LYS A 66 9.87 -10.46 -16.04
C LYS A 66 10.94 -9.42 -16.34
N THR A 67 10.70 -8.15 -15.99
CA THR A 67 11.66 -7.06 -16.21
C THR A 67 12.94 -7.24 -15.39
N LEU A 68 12.83 -7.70 -14.15
CA LEU A 68 13.97 -7.95 -13.26
C LEU A 68 14.74 -9.24 -13.60
N GLY A 69 14.15 -10.14 -14.39
CA GLY A 69 14.73 -11.45 -14.71
C GLY A 69 14.74 -12.43 -13.52
N GLN A 70 13.99 -12.13 -12.47
CA GLN A 70 13.81 -12.98 -11.28
C GLN A 70 12.34 -13.03 -10.87
N PRO A 71 11.83 -14.18 -10.42
CA PRO A 71 10.47 -14.27 -9.95
C PRO A 71 10.27 -13.43 -8.67
N ILE A 72 9.10 -12.79 -8.60
CA ILE A 72 8.64 -12.12 -7.38
C ILE A 72 7.51 -12.96 -6.79
N VAL A 73 7.70 -13.46 -5.57
CA VAL A 73 6.79 -14.38 -4.89
C VAL A 73 5.88 -13.59 -3.95
N VAL A 74 4.56 -13.63 -4.18
CA VAL A 74 3.58 -12.99 -3.29
C VAL A 74 3.39 -13.80 -2.02
N VAL A 75 3.51 -13.15 -0.87
CA VAL A 75 3.29 -13.70 0.47
C VAL A 75 2.20 -12.90 1.16
N ASN A 76 1.04 -13.51 1.37
CA ASN A 76 -0.06 -12.87 2.09
C ASN A 76 0.11 -13.02 3.61
N LYS A 77 0.15 -11.87 4.33
CA LYS A 77 0.22 -11.80 5.80
C LYS A 77 -0.88 -10.86 6.33
N PRO A 78 -2.14 -11.30 6.34
CA PRO A 78 -3.26 -10.47 6.79
C PRO A 78 -3.18 -10.15 8.29
N GLY A 79 -3.90 -9.11 8.70
CA GLY A 79 -4.06 -8.75 10.10
C GLY A 79 -3.88 -7.26 10.35
N GLY A 80 -4.83 -6.73 11.14
CA GLY A 80 -4.76 -5.36 11.64
C GLY A 80 -4.71 -4.28 10.57
N ALA A 81 -5.52 -4.37 9.52
CA ALA A 81 -5.46 -3.43 8.39
C ALA A 81 -4.06 -3.34 7.76
N SER A 82 -3.40 -4.48 7.56
CA SER A 82 -2.03 -4.64 7.05
C SER A 82 -0.90 -4.34 8.06
N ALA A 83 -1.21 -4.00 9.31
CA ALA A 83 -0.19 -3.67 10.31
C ALA A 83 0.77 -4.85 10.60
N VAL A 84 0.29 -6.10 10.55
CA VAL A 84 1.11 -7.31 10.75
C VAL A 84 2.16 -7.43 9.64
N ALA A 85 1.76 -7.26 8.39
CA ALA A 85 2.65 -7.31 7.22
C ALA A 85 3.72 -6.22 7.28
N VAL A 86 3.31 -4.98 7.57
CA VAL A 86 4.21 -3.82 7.64
C VAL A 86 5.20 -3.96 8.82
N ALA A 87 4.73 -4.46 9.98
CA ALA A 87 5.60 -4.77 11.10
C ALA A 87 6.64 -5.87 10.76
N THR A 88 6.22 -6.90 10.03
CA THR A 88 7.14 -7.94 9.54
C THR A 88 8.19 -7.33 8.60
N LEU A 89 7.74 -6.54 7.61
CA LEU A 89 8.64 -5.94 6.63
C LEU A 89 9.72 -5.06 7.28
N LYS A 90 9.37 -4.32 8.35
CA LYS A 90 10.33 -3.50 9.09
C LYS A 90 11.55 -4.28 9.59
N THR A 91 11.37 -5.56 9.94
CA THR A 91 12.43 -6.41 10.52
C THR A 91 13.26 -7.15 9.48
N GLU A 92 12.89 -7.07 8.21
CA GLU A 92 13.61 -7.70 7.10
C GLU A 92 14.91 -6.95 6.76
N LYS A 93 15.82 -7.62 6.05
CA LYS A 93 17.09 -7.00 5.61
C LYS A 93 16.83 -5.97 4.49
N PRO A 94 17.53 -4.82 4.50
CA PRO A 94 17.41 -3.80 3.47
C PRO A 94 18.22 -4.15 2.20
N ASP A 95 18.10 -5.38 1.71
CA ASP A 95 18.81 -5.90 0.54
C ASP A 95 17.94 -6.00 -0.73
N GLY A 96 16.65 -5.62 -0.61
CA GLY A 96 15.69 -5.63 -1.71
C GLY A 96 15.04 -6.99 -1.99
N TYR A 97 15.40 -8.06 -1.30
CA TYR A 97 14.81 -9.39 -1.51
C TYR A 97 13.54 -9.65 -0.69
N THR A 98 13.17 -8.73 0.18
CA THR A 98 11.84 -8.67 0.79
C THR A 98 11.34 -7.23 0.70
N ILE A 99 10.27 -7.04 -0.05
CA ILE A 99 9.55 -5.77 -0.21
C ILE A 99 8.07 -6.02 0.03
N GLY A 100 7.26 -4.99 0.08
CA GLY A 100 5.83 -5.21 0.31
C GLY A 100 4.97 -3.98 0.09
N ILE A 101 3.66 -4.16 0.29
CA ILE A 101 2.68 -3.08 0.18
C ILE A 101 2.56 -2.32 1.49
N LEU A 102 2.65 -0.98 1.41
CA LEU A 102 2.14 -0.09 2.44
C LEU A 102 0.81 0.50 1.95
N PRO A 103 -0.33 0.04 2.48
CA PRO A 103 -1.63 0.62 2.18
C PRO A 103 -1.97 1.73 3.18
N SER A 104 -2.92 2.59 2.82
CA SER A 104 -3.44 3.64 3.72
C SER A 104 -3.91 3.09 5.08
N GLY A 105 -4.47 1.88 5.12
CA GLY A 105 -4.88 1.24 6.37
C GLY A 105 -3.77 1.07 7.40
N ALA A 106 -2.55 0.73 6.95
CA ALA A 106 -1.40 0.61 7.85
C ALA A 106 -0.94 1.99 8.38
N VAL A 107 -1.00 3.05 7.55
CA VAL A 107 -0.72 4.44 7.98
C VAL A 107 -1.73 4.89 9.03
N LEU A 108 -3.02 4.62 8.84
CA LEU A 108 -4.06 4.97 9.80
C LEU A 108 -3.92 4.17 11.12
N SER A 109 -3.62 2.88 11.02
CA SER A 109 -3.53 1.97 12.18
C SER A 109 -2.56 2.45 13.24
N GLN A 110 -1.42 3.05 12.87
CA GLN A 110 -0.43 3.53 13.84
C GLN A 110 -0.92 4.71 14.69
N HIS A 111 -1.92 5.45 14.23
CA HIS A 111 -2.54 6.55 14.98
C HIS A 111 -3.73 6.11 15.82
N MET A 112 -4.36 4.99 15.48
CA MET A 112 -5.52 4.44 16.19
C MET A 112 -5.16 3.44 17.28
N ARG A 113 -3.99 2.81 17.20
CA ARG A 113 -3.51 1.79 18.15
C ARG A 113 -1.99 1.73 18.16
N LYS A 114 -1.43 1.07 19.18
CA LYS A 114 0.01 0.82 19.26
C LYS A 114 0.44 -0.20 18.19
N VAL A 115 1.38 0.19 17.34
CA VAL A 115 2.05 -0.69 16.36
C VAL A 115 3.57 -0.50 16.46
N PRO A 116 4.39 -1.50 16.06
CA PRO A 116 5.85 -1.43 16.21
C PRO A 116 6.57 -0.74 15.05
N TYR A 117 5.88 0.14 14.29
CA TYR A 117 6.47 0.85 13.15
C TYR A 117 5.99 2.30 13.04
N ASP A 118 6.78 3.10 12.35
CA ASP A 118 6.44 4.42 11.82
C ASP A 118 6.42 4.34 10.29
N SER A 119 5.24 4.52 9.70
CA SER A 119 5.05 4.38 8.24
C SER A 119 5.81 5.42 7.42
N ALA A 120 6.17 6.56 8.01
CA ALA A 120 6.92 7.63 7.34
C ALA A 120 8.44 7.46 7.44
N ASN A 121 8.93 6.85 8.55
CA ASN A 121 10.35 6.88 8.88
C ASN A 121 11.05 5.52 8.86
N ASP A 122 10.33 4.40 8.93
CA ASP A 122 10.94 3.06 9.07
C ASP A 122 11.12 2.32 7.74
N PHE A 123 10.78 2.95 6.62
CA PHE A 123 10.80 2.30 5.31
C PHE A 123 11.50 3.15 4.25
N THR A 124 11.96 2.45 3.21
CA THR A 124 12.41 3.07 1.96
C THR A 124 11.28 3.00 0.95
N ALA A 125 10.86 4.16 0.46
CA ALA A 125 9.82 4.26 -0.56
C ALA A 125 10.33 3.77 -1.93
N VAL A 126 9.56 2.94 -2.61
CA VAL A 126 9.84 2.50 -3.99
C VAL A 126 8.93 3.21 -4.97
N MET A 127 7.61 3.09 -4.85
CA MET A 127 6.63 3.86 -5.61
C MET A 127 5.21 3.68 -5.09
N GLN A 128 4.32 4.62 -5.39
CA GLN A 128 2.88 4.39 -5.38
C GLN A 128 2.46 3.97 -6.79
N TYR A 129 1.59 2.95 -6.90
CA TYR A 129 1.14 2.45 -8.20
C TYR A 129 -0.37 2.52 -8.40
N ALA A 130 -1.15 2.66 -7.32
CA ALA A 130 -2.61 2.71 -7.38
C ALA A 130 -3.23 3.43 -6.18
N ILE A 131 -4.54 3.64 -6.25
CA ILE A 131 -5.38 4.09 -5.16
C ILE A 131 -6.54 3.10 -4.96
N TYR A 132 -7.12 3.10 -3.76
CA TYR A 132 -8.39 2.43 -3.51
C TYR A 132 -9.55 3.36 -3.82
N LEU A 133 -10.64 2.79 -4.33
CA LEU A 133 -11.95 3.41 -4.29
C LEU A 133 -12.79 2.68 -3.24
N TYR A 134 -13.63 3.43 -2.54
CA TYR A 134 -14.42 2.94 -1.42
C TYR A 134 -15.88 3.32 -1.58
N GLY A 135 -16.77 2.49 -1.06
CA GLY A 135 -18.20 2.78 -1.04
C GLY A 135 -18.92 2.13 0.14
N LEU A 136 -20.12 2.64 0.39
CA LEU A 136 -21.09 2.06 1.31
C LEU A 136 -22.09 1.24 0.51
N VAL A 137 -22.15 -0.05 0.79
CA VAL A 137 -23.10 -0.98 0.17
C VAL A 137 -24.02 -1.61 1.19
N VAL A 138 -25.23 -1.89 0.74
CA VAL A 138 -26.25 -2.62 1.47
C VAL A 138 -26.82 -3.74 0.57
N ARG A 139 -27.55 -4.69 1.13
CA ARG A 139 -28.21 -5.73 0.31
C ARG A 139 -29.32 -5.09 -0.56
N SER A 140 -29.60 -5.67 -1.71
CA SER A 140 -30.62 -5.17 -2.63
C SER A 140 -32.04 -5.19 -2.05
N ASP A 141 -32.31 -6.13 -1.12
CA ASP A 141 -33.59 -6.23 -0.41
C ASP A 141 -33.68 -5.34 0.84
N ALA A 142 -32.61 -4.62 1.19
CA ALA A 142 -32.63 -3.65 2.29
C ALA A 142 -33.61 -2.51 1.98
N PRO A 143 -34.29 -1.93 3.01
CA PRO A 143 -35.34 -0.94 2.82
C PRO A 143 -34.83 0.42 2.33
N TRP A 144 -33.51 0.61 2.28
CA TRP A 144 -32.87 1.87 1.89
C TRP A 144 -32.43 1.83 0.42
N ASN A 145 -32.87 2.83 -0.36
CA ASN A 145 -32.48 3.00 -1.77
C ASN A 145 -31.49 4.16 -1.96
N THR A 146 -31.39 5.03 -0.97
CA THR A 146 -30.50 6.19 -0.98
C THR A 146 -29.65 6.23 0.29
N PHE A 147 -28.51 6.93 0.20
CA PHE A 147 -27.66 7.18 1.36
C PHE A 147 -28.43 7.95 2.46
N LYS A 148 -29.29 8.89 2.06
CA LYS A 148 -30.11 9.66 3.01
C LYS A 148 -31.05 8.76 3.81
N GLU A 149 -31.78 7.87 3.14
CA GLU A 149 -32.69 6.92 3.84
C GLU A 149 -31.94 6.03 4.82
N PHE A 150 -30.72 5.56 4.45
CA PHE A 150 -29.88 4.80 5.36
C PHE A 150 -29.46 5.58 6.61
N ILE A 151 -29.03 6.82 6.43
CA ILE A 151 -28.64 7.71 7.55
C ILE A 151 -29.83 8.04 8.44
N ASP A 152 -30.98 8.38 7.86
CA ASP A 152 -32.21 8.69 8.62
C ASP A 152 -32.67 7.49 9.45
N TYR A 153 -32.61 6.27 8.88
CA TYR A 153 -32.90 5.05 9.62
C TYR A 153 -31.92 4.83 10.76
N ALA A 154 -30.61 4.98 10.51
CA ALA A 154 -29.59 4.78 11.52
C ALA A 154 -29.73 5.75 12.71
N LYS A 155 -30.16 7.00 12.45
CA LYS A 155 -30.49 7.99 13.48
C LYS A 155 -31.70 7.60 14.31
N ALA A 156 -32.77 7.15 13.64
CA ALA A 156 -34.01 6.75 14.30
C ALA A 156 -33.88 5.44 15.08
N ASN A 157 -32.87 4.60 14.76
CA ASN A 157 -32.71 3.27 15.33
C ASN A 157 -31.28 3.06 15.88
N PRO A 158 -30.90 3.71 17.00
CA PRO A 158 -29.57 3.62 17.56
C PRO A 158 -29.14 2.17 17.85
N GLY A 159 -27.96 1.77 17.39
CA GLY A 159 -27.38 0.45 17.61
C GLY A 159 -27.95 -0.69 16.72
N LYS A 160 -28.94 -0.41 15.86
CA LYS A 160 -29.51 -1.42 14.98
C LYS A 160 -28.68 -1.71 13.73
N ILE A 161 -27.87 -0.75 13.30
CA ILE A 161 -26.97 -0.95 12.14
C ILE A 161 -25.66 -1.56 12.63
N ARG A 162 -25.35 -2.76 12.13
CA ARG A 162 -24.01 -3.34 12.15
C ARG A 162 -23.38 -3.13 10.78
N TYR A 163 -22.14 -2.67 10.73
CA TYR A 163 -21.46 -2.51 9.46
C TYR A 163 -20.10 -3.22 9.47
N SER A 164 -19.73 -3.81 8.33
CA SER A 164 -18.46 -4.50 8.16
C SER A 164 -17.41 -3.63 7.47
N THR A 165 -16.14 -3.86 7.78
CA THR A 165 -14.97 -3.31 7.09
C THR A 165 -13.86 -4.36 6.99
N ALA A 166 -12.80 -4.05 6.21
CA ALA A 166 -11.58 -4.87 6.11
C ALA A 166 -10.69 -4.81 7.36
N GLY A 167 -11.20 -4.30 8.47
CA GLY A 167 -10.49 -4.26 9.76
C GLY A 167 -10.52 -2.89 10.43
N PRO A 168 -10.22 -2.86 11.74
CA PRO A 168 -10.15 -1.62 12.49
C PRO A 168 -8.94 -0.79 12.02
N GLY A 169 -9.12 0.54 11.88
CA GLY A 169 -8.08 1.45 11.41
C GLY A 169 -7.93 1.52 9.89
N THR A 170 -8.86 0.94 9.13
CA THR A 170 -8.91 1.13 7.68
C THR A 170 -9.56 2.47 7.30
N PRO A 171 -9.29 3.03 6.10
CA PRO A 171 -9.92 4.27 5.65
C PRO A 171 -11.44 4.23 5.69
N GLN A 172 -12.06 3.14 5.28
CA GLN A 172 -13.50 2.96 5.29
C GLN A 172 -14.07 2.88 6.72
N HIS A 173 -13.33 2.35 7.70
CA HIS A 173 -13.69 2.45 9.12
C HIS A 173 -13.67 3.91 9.58
N LEU A 174 -12.61 4.66 9.24
CA LEU A 174 -12.50 6.08 9.59
C LEU A 174 -13.65 6.91 9.00
N VAL A 175 -14.07 6.65 7.77
CA VAL A 175 -15.22 7.32 7.13
C VAL A 175 -16.50 7.08 7.94
N MET A 176 -16.78 5.84 8.33
CA MET A 176 -17.97 5.50 9.12
C MET A 176 -17.95 6.17 10.49
N GLU A 177 -16.81 6.20 11.17
CA GLU A 177 -16.69 6.90 12.47
C GLU A 177 -16.88 8.41 12.31
N ARG A 178 -16.35 9.04 11.25
CA ARG A 178 -16.60 10.46 10.95
C ARG A 178 -18.09 10.75 10.68
N LEU A 179 -18.77 9.87 9.95
CA LEU A 179 -20.21 9.96 9.73
C LEU A 179 -20.98 9.81 11.02
N ALA A 180 -20.61 8.84 11.89
CA ALA A 180 -21.23 8.63 13.19
C ALA A 180 -21.14 9.88 14.08
N LEU A 181 -19.97 10.51 14.15
CA LEU A 181 -19.77 11.74 14.92
C LEU A 181 -20.57 12.91 14.33
N LYS A 182 -20.52 13.11 13.01
CA LYS A 182 -21.21 14.23 12.36
C LYS A 182 -22.73 14.13 12.48
N GLU A 183 -23.26 12.93 12.33
CA GLU A 183 -24.72 12.67 12.32
C GLU A 183 -25.27 12.21 13.68
N LYS A 184 -24.38 12.06 14.70
CA LYS A 184 -24.72 11.56 16.05
C LYS A 184 -25.36 10.16 16.01
N ILE A 185 -24.89 9.30 15.10
CA ILE A 185 -25.36 7.92 14.92
C ILE A 185 -24.62 7.00 15.89
N LYS A 186 -25.36 6.01 16.42
CA LYS A 186 -24.79 4.85 17.14
C LYS A 186 -25.00 3.61 16.28
N TRP A 187 -23.93 3.09 15.71
CA TRP A 187 -23.89 1.81 14.99
C TRP A 187 -22.77 0.92 15.52
N THR A 188 -22.75 -0.34 15.10
CA THR A 188 -21.77 -1.33 15.58
C THR A 188 -20.82 -1.73 14.47
N HIS A 189 -19.54 -1.48 14.66
CA HIS A 189 -18.49 -1.94 13.75
C HIS A 189 -18.19 -3.43 13.95
N ILE A 190 -18.27 -4.23 12.85
CA ILE A 190 -17.90 -5.64 12.80
C ILE A 190 -16.69 -5.77 11.86
N PRO A 191 -15.47 -5.82 12.41
CA PRO A 191 -14.26 -5.92 11.60
C PRO A 191 -14.02 -7.33 11.08
N PHE A 192 -13.47 -7.41 9.86
CA PHE A 192 -13.00 -8.65 9.23
C PHE A 192 -11.53 -8.51 8.81
N GLU A 193 -10.86 -9.62 8.51
CA GLU A 193 -9.47 -9.64 8.04
C GLU A 193 -9.37 -9.44 6.50
N GLY A 194 -10.10 -8.44 5.96
CA GLY A 194 -10.09 -8.07 4.54
C GLY A 194 -11.48 -7.82 3.98
N GLY A 195 -11.54 -7.35 2.73
CA GLY A 195 -12.79 -6.95 2.08
C GLY A 195 -13.69 -8.11 1.70
N ALA A 196 -13.14 -9.18 1.14
CA ALA A 196 -13.95 -10.32 0.69
C ALA A 196 -14.79 -10.96 1.82
N PRO A 197 -14.23 -11.29 3.00
CA PRO A 197 -15.06 -11.79 4.11
C PRO A 197 -16.05 -10.76 4.66
N ALA A 198 -15.71 -9.46 4.61
CA ALA A 198 -16.62 -8.40 5.03
C ALA A 198 -17.84 -8.25 4.10
N VAL A 199 -17.64 -8.37 2.78
CA VAL A 199 -18.73 -8.39 1.79
C VAL A 199 -19.55 -9.68 1.89
N ALA A 200 -18.89 -10.83 2.12
CA ALA A 200 -19.59 -12.10 2.35
C ALA A 200 -20.53 -12.04 3.56
N ALA A 201 -20.10 -11.36 4.64
CA ALA A 201 -20.96 -11.17 5.83
C ALA A 201 -22.21 -10.33 5.53
N LEU A 202 -22.12 -9.30 4.65
CA LEU A 202 -23.27 -8.53 4.18
C LEU A 202 -24.22 -9.41 3.34
N LEU A 203 -23.68 -10.16 2.39
CA LEU A 203 -24.46 -11.08 1.55
C LEU A 203 -25.17 -12.16 2.38
N GLY A 204 -24.52 -12.63 3.45
CA GLY A 204 -25.08 -13.62 4.40
C GLY A 204 -26.01 -13.01 5.46
N ASN A 205 -26.35 -11.72 5.37
CA ASN A 205 -27.21 -11.03 6.35
C ASN A 205 -26.67 -11.03 7.81
N HIS A 206 -25.34 -11.11 7.97
CA HIS A 206 -24.70 -11.00 9.28
C HIS A 206 -24.48 -9.55 9.71
N VAL A 207 -24.51 -8.62 8.75
CA VAL A 207 -24.43 -7.16 8.94
C VAL A 207 -25.43 -6.47 8.02
N GLU A 208 -25.82 -5.24 8.35
CA GLU A 208 -26.78 -4.45 7.57
C GLU A 208 -26.11 -3.66 6.43
N ALA A 209 -24.82 -3.32 6.59
CA ALA A 209 -24.05 -2.57 5.60
C ALA A 209 -22.60 -3.06 5.53
N ALA A 210 -21.92 -2.79 4.41
CA ALA A 210 -20.48 -2.92 4.31
C ALA A 210 -19.87 -1.61 3.79
N SER A 211 -18.88 -1.11 4.49
CA SER A 211 -18.06 0.01 4.07
C SER A 211 -16.73 -0.57 3.57
N GLN A 212 -16.56 -0.64 2.23
CA GLN A 212 -15.52 -1.45 1.62
C GLN A 212 -14.91 -0.85 0.36
N THR A 213 -13.75 -1.41 -0.03
CA THR A 213 -13.20 -1.33 -1.37
C THR A 213 -14.09 -2.12 -2.36
N THR A 214 -13.67 -2.27 -3.58
CA THR A 214 -14.51 -2.67 -4.72
C THR A 214 -14.85 -4.18 -4.80
N GLU A 215 -14.58 -4.97 -3.77
CA GLU A 215 -14.98 -6.39 -3.70
C GLU A 215 -16.50 -6.59 -3.83
N TRP A 216 -17.27 -5.55 -3.59
CA TRP A 216 -18.73 -5.54 -3.76
C TRP A 216 -19.18 -5.33 -5.23
N LYS A 217 -18.29 -4.92 -6.16
CA LYS A 217 -18.64 -4.46 -7.51
C LYS A 217 -19.51 -5.45 -8.28
N THR A 218 -19.03 -6.67 -8.45
CA THR A 218 -19.76 -7.72 -9.18
C THR A 218 -21.12 -8.09 -8.54
N HIS A 219 -21.27 -7.84 -7.25
CA HIS A 219 -22.53 -8.05 -6.53
C HIS A 219 -23.52 -6.90 -6.75
N VAL A 220 -23.03 -5.68 -6.91
CA VAL A 220 -23.86 -4.51 -7.28
C VAL A 220 -24.30 -4.64 -8.73
N GLU A 221 -23.38 -4.95 -9.65
CA GLU A 221 -23.69 -5.20 -11.08
C GLU A 221 -24.67 -6.36 -11.25
N GLY A 222 -24.55 -7.41 -10.44
CA GLY A 222 -25.46 -8.57 -10.41
C GLY A 222 -26.76 -8.34 -9.62
N GLY A 223 -27.04 -7.10 -9.14
CA GLY A 223 -28.29 -6.76 -8.45
C GLY A 223 -28.48 -7.38 -7.06
N ARG A 224 -27.42 -7.94 -6.45
CA ARG A 224 -27.46 -8.51 -5.10
C ARG A 224 -27.20 -7.47 -4.01
N LEU A 225 -26.46 -6.41 -4.34
CA LEU A 225 -26.16 -5.28 -3.46
C LEU A 225 -26.57 -3.98 -4.12
N LYS A 226 -26.75 -2.93 -3.31
CA LYS A 226 -26.93 -1.53 -3.73
C LYS A 226 -25.77 -0.71 -3.19
N LEU A 227 -25.13 0.09 -4.06
CA LEU A 227 -24.11 1.07 -3.68
C LEU A 227 -24.81 2.40 -3.37
N LEU A 228 -24.73 2.86 -2.12
CA LEU A 228 -25.43 4.06 -1.66
C LEU A 228 -24.62 5.35 -1.77
N ALA A 229 -23.32 5.26 -1.58
CA ALA A 229 -22.38 6.39 -1.71
C ALA A 229 -20.94 5.90 -1.95
N VAL A 230 -20.13 6.74 -2.58
CA VAL A 230 -18.68 6.53 -2.73
C VAL A 230 -17.89 7.60 -1.96
N TYR A 231 -16.64 7.26 -1.56
CA TYR A 231 -15.84 8.11 -0.67
C TYR A 231 -14.70 8.84 -1.37
N GLY A 232 -14.69 8.81 -2.69
CA GLY A 232 -13.74 9.56 -3.52
C GLY A 232 -14.14 11.02 -3.68
N GLU A 233 -13.24 11.81 -4.26
CA GLU A 233 -13.52 13.20 -4.67
C GLU A 233 -14.51 13.30 -5.84
N LYS A 234 -14.56 12.24 -6.67
CA LYS A 234 -15.42 12.13 -7.85
C LYS A 234 -16.18 10.81 -7.79
N ARG A 235 -17.31 10.78 -8.51
CA ARG A 235 -18.07 9.54 -8.73
C ARG A 235 -17.22 8.49 -9.45
N MET A 236 -17.54 7.23 -9.23
CA MET A 236 -16.92 6.12 -9.96
C MET A 236 -17.45 6.09 -11.40
N ILE A 237 -16.56 5.78 -12.36
CA ILE A 237 -16.90 5.76 -13.79
C ILE A 237 -18.01 4.75 -14.07
N ASP A 238 -17.95 3.56 -13.46
CA ASP A 238 -18.94 2.50 -13.68
C ASP A 238 -20.24 2.71 -12.88
N PHE A 239 -20.25 3.65 -11.93
CA PHE A 239 -21.40 3.99 -11.10
C PHE A 239 -21.71 5.50 -11.11
N PRO A 240 -21.96 6.10 -12.29
CA PRO A 240 -22.07 7.55 -12.44
C PRO A 240 -23.30 8.16 -11.72
N ASN A 241 -24.28 7.32 -11.37
CA ASN A 241 -25.49 7.75 -10.66
C ASN A 241 -25.33 7.71 -9.12
N VAL A 242 -24.23 7.13 -8.60
CA VAL A 242 -23.99 7.04 -7.16
C VAL A 242 -23.24 8.29 -6.70
N PRO A 243 -23.78 9.05 -5.73
CA PRO A 243 -23.15 10.28 -5.29
C PRO A 243 -21.90 10.01 -4.42
N THR A 244 -21.00 11.00 -4.40
CA THR A 244 -19.91 11.05 -3.42
C THR A 244 -20.43 11.63 -2.09
N LEU A 245 -19.70 11.34 -0.98
CA LEU A 245 -20.00 12.00 0.31
C LEU A 245 -19.76 13.51 0.25
N LEU A 246 -18.92 14.01 -0.68
CA LEU A 246 -18.73 15.44 -0.92
C LEU A 246 -19.99 16.06 -1.54
N GLU A 247 -20.55 15.44 -2.59
CA GLU A 247 -21.80 15.90 -3.22
C GLU A 247 -22.99 15.86 -2.27
N LEU A 248 -22.99 14.93 -1.32
CA LEU A 248 -24.00 14.84 -0.26
C LEU A 248 -23.76 15.85 0.90
N GLY A 249 -22.76 16.74 0.80
CA GLY A 249 -22.48 17.80 1.77
C GLY A 249 -21.74 17.35 3.04
N TYR A 250 -21.20 16.14 3.07
CA TYR A 250 -20.49 15.65 4.25
C TYR A 250 -19.08 16.21 4.40
N GLY A 251 -18.42 16.61 3.32
CA GLY A 251 -17.01 17.05 3.36
C GLY A 251 -16.06 15.93 3.80
N ILE A 252 -16.39 14.67 3.48
CA ILE A 252 -15.65 13.49 3.89
C ILE A 252 -15.14 12.76 2.65
N THR A 253 -13.82 12.47 2.63
CA THR A 253 -13.19 11.54 1.70
C THR A 253 -12.41 10.49 2.46
N ALA A 254 -12.15 9.35 1.83
CA ALA A 254 -11.30 8.30 2.38
C ALA A 254 -9.85 8.50 1.93
N PRO A 255 -8.86 8.49 2.84
CA PRO A 255 -7.45 8.45 2.47
C PRO A 255 -7.14 7.22 1.61
N SER A 256 -6.43 7.39 0.50
CA SER A 256 -6.18 6.29 -0.42
C SER A 256 -4.71 6.22 -0.87
N LEU A 257 -4.07 5.09 -0.57
CA LEU A 257 -2.67 4.80 -0.88
C LEU A 257 -2.49 3.30 -1.08
N ILE A 258 -1.88 2.93 -2.21
CA ILE A 258 -1.30 1.60 -2.42
C ILE A 258 0.11 1.81 -2.95
N SER A 259 1.10 1.59 -2.09
CA SER A 259 2.50 1.83 -2.41
C SER A 259 3.36 0.61 -2.15
N ILE A 260 4.50 0.55 -2.84
CA ILE A 260 5.55 -0.44 -2.64
C ILE A 260 6.64 0.21 -1.80
N ILE A 261 7.02 -0.49 -0.73
CA ILE A 261 8.08 -0.09 0.18
C ILE A 261 9.01 -1.28 0.44
N GLY A 262 10.21 -0.98 0.89
CA GLY A 262 11.13 -1.96 1.49
C GLY A 262 11.58 -1.52 2.87
N PRO A 263 12.35 -2.35 3.59
CA PRO A 263 12.97 -1.97 4.85
C PRO A 263 13.82 -0.70 4.68
N LYS A 264 13.95 0.08 5.75
CA LYS A 264 14.76 1.31 5.72
C LYS A 264 16.22 1.01 5.36
N GLY A 265 16.76 1.78 4.41
CA GLY A 265 18.17 1.66 4.03
C GLY A 265 18.43 0.83 2.77
N LEU A 266 17.42 0.58 1.91
CA LEU A 266 17.69 0.05 0.58
C LEU A 266 18.69 0.94 -0.16
N SER A 267 19.66 0.34 -0.85
CA SER A 267 20.61 1.11 -1.64
C SER A 267 19.91 1.82 -2.82
N PRO A 268 20.44 2.96 -3.28
CA PRO A 268 19.87 3.67 -4.43
C PRO A 268 19.72 2.78 -5.68
N GLN A 269 20.67 1.88 -5.92
CA GLN A 269 20.64 0.97 -7.08
C GLN A 269 19.49 -0.04 -6.96
N VAL A 270 19.25 -0.58 -5.76
CA VAL A 270 18.14 -1.49 -5.51
C VAL A 270 16.79 -0.76 -5.70
N VAL A 271 16.68 0.47 -5.18
CA VAL A 271 15.47 1.29 -5.37
C VAL A 271 15.24 1.59 -6.85
N GLU A 272 16.28 1.96 -7.60
CA GLU A 272 16.18 2.26 -9.03
C GLU A 272 15.75 1.03 -9.84
N ALA A 273 16.34 -0.14 -9.57
CA ALA A 273 15.99 -1.39 -10.24
C ALA A 273 14.53 -1.80 -9.96
N LEU A 274 14.11 -1.77 -8.69
CA LEU A 274 12.73 -2.07 -8.29
C LEU A 274 11.76 -1.06 -8.88
N HIS A 275 12.02 0.24 -8.70
CA HIS A 275 11.18 1.31 -9.22
C HIS A 275 11.01 1.22 -10.74
N GLY A 276 12.11 1.04 -11.49
CA GLY A 276 12.07 0.92 -12.95
C GLY A 276 11.22 -0.27 -13.40
N ALA A 277 11.39 -1.43 -12.77
CA ALA A 277 10.63 -2.64 -13.11
C ALA A 277 9.14 -2.51 -12.79
N PHE A 278 8.77 -2.01 -11.61
CA PHE A 278 7.37 -1.83 -11.24
C PHE A 278 6.71 -0.70 -12.03
N LYS A 279 7.43 0.38 -12.36
CA LYS A 279 6.91 1.44 -13.22
C LYS A 279 6.61 0.92 -14.63
N ALA A 280 7.50 0.14 -15.23
CA ALA A 280 7.24 -0.51 -16.51
C ALA A 280 6.06 -1.48 -16.43
N ALA A 281 5.91 -2.21 -15.32
CA ALA A 281 4.80 -3.12 -15.10
C ALA A 281 3.42 -2.43 -15.00
N MET A 282 3.35 -1.13 -14.73
CA MET A 282 2.07 -0.39 -14.77
C MET A 282 1.46 -0.29 -16.18
N GLU A 283 2.27 -0.48 -17.22
CA GLU A 283 1.84 -0.49 -18.62
C GLU A 283 1.46 -1.91 -19.11
N ASP A 284 1.61 -2.93 -18.27
CA ASP A 284 1.25 -4.32 -18.60
C ASP A 284 -0.27 -4.45 -18.84
N PRO A 285 -0.71 -5.04 -19.96
CA PRO A 285 -2.12 -5.17 -20.29
C PRO A 285 -2.95 -5.92 -19.24
N ASP A 286 -2.38 -6.94 -18.60
CA ASP A 286 -3.07 -7.72 -17.55
C ASP A 286 -3.25 -6.88 -16.28
N PHE A 287 -2.25 -6.07 -15.90
CA PHE A 287 -2.38 -5.12 -14.80
C PHE A 287 -3.47 -4.07 -15.07
N ILE A 288 -3.45 -3.46 -16.25
CA ILE A 288 -4.46 -2.46 -16.65
C ILE A 288 -5.87 -3.07 -16.68
N LYS A 289 -6.00 -4.28 -17.25
CA LYS A 289 -7.28 -5.00 -17.33
C LYS A 289 -7.85 -5.29 -15.94
N VAL A 290 -7.03 -5.86 -15.06
CA VAL A 290 -7.48 -6.21 -13.68
C VAL A 290 -7.78 -4.94 -12.89
N GLY A 291 -6.96 -3.88 -13.01
CA GLY A 291 -7.21 -2.60 -12.38
C GLY A 291 -8.58 -2.01 -12.76
N ARG A 292 -8.97 -2.09 -14.04
CA ARG A 292 -10.29 -1.67 -14.51
C ARG A 292 -11.42 -2.56 -13.96
N GLN A 293 -11.23 -3.88 -13.96
CA GLN A 293 -12.24 -4.82 -13.45
C GLN A 293 -12.52 -4.64 -11.95
N MET A 294 -11.50 -4.25 -11.20
CA MET A 294 -11.58 -4.05 -9.75
C MET A 294 -11.82 -2.60 -9.33
N ASP A 295 -12.03 -1.67 -10.29
CA ASP A 295 -12.07 -0.22 -10.01
C ASP A 295 -10.94 0.24 -9.10
N GLN A 296 -9.74 -0.20 -9.42
CA GLN A 296 -8.52 0.22 -8.73
C GLN A 296 -7.66 1.06 -9.69
N PRO A 297 -7.88 2.38 -9.75
CA PRO A 297 -7.18 3.23 -10.68
C PRO A 297 -5.67 3.25 -10.42
N SER A 298 -4.91 3.18 -11.51
CA SER A 298 -3.47 3.44 -11.47
C SER A 298 -3.22 4.87 -11.01
N PHE A 299 -2.25 5.04 -10.11
CA PHE A 299 -1.83 6.34 -9.62
C PHE A 299 -0.33 6.29 -9.31
N TYR A 300 0.46 7.03 -10.08
CA TYR A 300 1.90 6.98 -9.96
C TYR A 300 2.47 8.10 -9.08
N ARG A 301 3.34 7.71 -8.13
CA ARG A 301 4.34 8.57 -7.49
C ARG A 301 5.67 7.84 -7.45
N GLY A 302 6.75 8.52 -7.85
CA GLY A 302 8.11 8.01 -7.73
C GLY A 302 8.61 7.96 -6.28
N PRO A 303 9.82 7.41 -6.05
CA PRO A 303 10.33 7.17 -4.70
C PRO A 303 10.39 8.43 -3.83
N GLN A 304 10.91 9.53 -4.37
CA GLN A 304 11.08 10.79 -3.63
C GLN A 304 9.74 11.44 -3.29
N ASP A 305 8.81 11.49 -4.25
CA ASP A 305 7.48 12.07 -4.04
C ASP A 305 6.64 11.22 -3.10
N LEU A 306 6.78 9.89 -3.16
CA LEU A 306 6.13 8.99 -2.22
C LEU A 306 6.67 9.21 -0.80
N ALA A 307 7.99 9.32 -0.62
CA ALA A 307 8.58 9.57 0.69
C ALA A 307 8.05 10.86 1.32
N LYS A 308 7.99 11.95 0.56
CA LYS A 308 7.39 13.22 1.02
C LYS A 308 5.91 13.06 1.35
N TYR A 309 5.17 12.38 0.47
CA TYR A 309 3.74 12.15 0.67
C TYR A 309 3.44 11.33 1.93
N LEU A 310 4.25 10.32 2.24
CA LEU A 310 4.08 9.52 3.45
C LEU A 310 4.23 10.36 4.73
N VAL A 311 5.17 11.31 4.76
CA VAL A 311 5.32 12.25 5.90
C VAL A 311 4.07 13.11 6.03
N THR A 312 3.64 13.78 4.96
CA THR A 312 2.45 14.64 4.97
C THR A 312 1.19 13.86 5.36
N MET A 313 0.96 12.71 4.73
CA MET A 313 -0.19 11.85 5.03
C MET A 313 -0.18 11.39 6.50
N ASN A 314 0.99 11.03 7.03
CA ASN A 314 1.14 10.61 8.42
C ASN A 314 0.72 11.71 9.39
N GLU A 315 1.14 12.95 9.17
CA GLU A 315 0.81 14.11 9.99
C GLU A 315 -0.68 14.47 9.91
N GLU A 316 -1.23 14.56 8.69
CA GLU A 316 -2.63 14.89 8.44
C GLU A 316 -3.58 13.87 9.06
N VAL A 317 -3.33 12.58 8.84
CA VAL A 317 -4.12 11.48 9.40
C VAL A 317 -4.00 11.45 10.91
N GLY A 318 -2.80 11.62 11.46
CA GLY A 318 -2.58 11.67 12.91
C GLY A 318 -3.35 12.82 13.58
N THR A 319 -3.34 13.99 12.96
CA THR A 319 -4.10 15.16 13.43
C THR A 319 -5.60 14.90 13.38
N LEU A 320 -6.10 14.35 12.28
CA LEU A 320 -7.50 14.00 12.11
C LEU A 320 -7.96 12.98 13.15
N ILE A 321 -7.23 11.89 13.36
CA ILE A 321 -7.60 10.83 14.31
C ILE A 321 -7.62 11.36 15.74
N ARG A 322 -6.65 12.22 16.11
CA ARG A 322 -6.65 12.89 17.43
C ARG A 322 -7.86 13.81 17.61
N SER A 323 -8.17 14.65 16.61
CA SER A 323 -9.31 15.58 16.68
C SER A 323 -10.66 14.87 16.80
N LEU A 324 -10.76 13.64 16.31
CA LEU A 324 -11.95 12.80 16.39
C LEU A 324 -12.02 11.92 17.65
N GLY A 325 -10.99 11.93 18.50
CA GLY A 325 -10.95 11.07 19.70
C GLY A 325 -10.94 9.57 19.39
N LEU A 326 -10.47 9.16 18.20
CA LEU A 326 -10.52 7.77 17.74
C LEU A 326 -9.29 6.94 18.15
N ARG A 327 -8.34 7.53 18.85
CA ARG A 327 -7.19 6.80 19.39
C ARG A 327 -7.66 5.91 20.55
N LYS A 328 -7.43 4.60 20.44
CA LYS A 328 -7.60 3.66 21.55
C LYS A 328 -6.24 3.48 22.22
N GLU A 329 -6.18 3.65 23.53
CA GLU A 329 -4.98 3.41 24.35
C GLU A 329 -4.50 1.97 24.30
#